data_a542e49236f076f206eb1b11bdf6dcb7
#
_entry.id   a542e49236f076f206eb1b11bdf6dcb7
#
_cell.length_a   1.000
_cell.length_b   1.000
_cell.length_c   1.000
_cell.angle_alpha   90.00
_cell.angle_beta   90.00
_cell.angle_gamma   90.00
#
_symmetry.space_group_name_H-M   'P 1'
#
loop_
_entity.id
_entity.type
_entity.pdbx_description
1 polymer ?
#
loop_
_entity_poly.entity_id
_entity_poly.type
_entity_poly.pdbx_seq_one_letter_code
_entity_poly.pdbx_strand_id
1 'polypeptide(L)'
;DASAETAGDTNSTAYAVQALAAAGGSDALAPALAYYKGIQNDDGGWPYQTPSEYGTATDANSTAVTIQAIIAAGQDPAGADWTTGAGNTPVAALEALQNESGAFAWQAAMPDDNLLATIQALPALAGEAFPFATMAVGEPAAPATVPQTGGALVNPALALRYE
;
A
#
# COMPACT_ATOMS: atom_id res chain seq x y z
N ASP A 1 27.27 -9.17 -19.09
CA ASP A 1 26.26 -9.62 -20.04
C ASP A 1 24.90 -9.07 -19.62
N ALA A 2 24.54 -7.91 -20.17
CA ALA A 2 23.33 -7.18 -19.84
C ALA A 2 22.11 -7.69 -20.64
N SER A 3 22.02 -8.96 -20.89
CA SER A 3 21.02 -9.54 -21.77
C SER A 3 19.95 -10.39 -21.07
N ALA A 4 19.86 -10.36 -19.77
CA ALA A 4 18.65 -10.77 -19.11
C ALA A 4 17.76 -9.51 -18.97
N GLU A 5 16.95 -9.22 -19.97
CA GLU A 5 15.78 -8.37 -19.82
C GLU A 5 14.85 -9.06 -18.80
N THR A 6 15.21 -8.92 -17.53
CA THR A 6 14.29 -9.27 -16.47
C THR A 6 13.17 -8.25 -16.57
N ALA A 7 11.99 -8.69 -17.00
CA ALA A 7 10.82 -7.82 -17.01
C ALA A 7 10.68 -7.21 -15.61
N GLY A 8 10.56 -5.88 -15.55
CA GLY A 8 10.36 -5.19 -14.28
C GLY A 8 9.08 -5.69 -13.60
N ASP A 9 9.10 -5.77 -12.29
CA ASP A 9 7.89 -6.03 -11.51
C ASP A 9 7.36 -4.75 -10.87
N THR A 10 6.08 -4.75 -10.55
CA THR A 10 5.36 -3.62 -9.99
C THR A 10 5.94 -3.21 -8.63
N ASN A 11 6.21 -4.19 -7.76
CA ASN A 11 6.60 -3.92 -6.37
C ASN A 11 8.02 -3.37 -6.28
N SER A 12 8.99 -4.00 -6.95
CA SER A 12 10.38 -3.50 -6.98
C SER A 12 10.46 -2.10 -7.59
N THR A 13 9.68 -1.85 -8.64
CA THR A 13 9.58 -0.52 -9.25
C THR A 13 9.01 0.50 -8.26
N ALA A 14 7.99 0.14 -7.46
CA ALA A 14 7.38 1.04 -6.48
C ALA A 14 8.37 1.45 -5.38
N TYR A 15 9.11 0.51 -4.84
CA TYR A 15 10.14 0.83 -3.84
C TYR A 15 11.28 1.67 -4.44
N ALA A 16 11.68 1.42 -5.69
CA ALA A 16 12.66 2.24 -6.36
C ALA A 16 12.17 3.69 -6.57
N VAL A 17 10.91 3.88 -6.97
CA VAL A 17 10.30 5.21 -7.10
C VAL A 17 10.31 5.95 -5.78
N GLN A 18 9.87 5.32 -4.69
CA GLN A 18 9.85 5.93 -3.36
C GLN A 18 11.25 6.32 -2.88
N ALA A 19 12.25 5.44 -3.08
CA ALA A 19 13.63 5.71 -2.72
C ALA A 19 14.22 6.87 -3.54
N LEU A 20 13.98 6.90 -4.85
CA LEU A 20 14.46 7.97 -5.74
C LEU A 20 13.79 9.31 -5.40
N ALA A 21 12.48 9.32 -5.15
CA ALA A 21 11.76 10.52 -4.74
C ALA A 21 12.33 11.09 -3.43
N ALA A 22 12.56 10.23 -2.43
CA ALA A 22 13.16 10.61 -1.16
C ALA A 22 14.60 11.17 -1.31
N ALA A 23 15.35 10.66 -2.28
CA ALA A 23 16.70 11.15 -2.60
C ALA A 23 16.71 12.42 -3.48
N GLY A 24 15.55 12.95 -3.89
CA GLY A 24 15.45 14.11 -4.78
C GLY A 24 15.75 13.80 -6.26
N GLY A 25 15.75 12.53 -6.64
CA GLY A 25 15.99 12.07 -8.01
C GLY A 25 14.72 12.12 -8.85
N SER A 26 14.47 13.26 -9.54
CA SER A 26 13.24 13.48 -10.32
C SER A 26 13.25 12.81 -11.70
N ASP A 27 14.42 12.71 -12.35
CA ASP A 27 14.51 12.35 -13.77
C ASP A 27 14.13 10.88 -14.06
N ALA A 28 14.34 9.99 -13.08
CA ALA A 28 14.00 8.57 -13.20
C ALA A 28 12.52 8.26 -12.88
N LEU A 29 11.76 9.20 -12.31
CA LEU A 29 10.38 8.97 -11.91
C LEU A 29 9.44 8.88 -13.12
N ALA A 30 9.61 9.73 -14.12
CA ALA A 30 8.72 9.77 -15.28
C ALA A 30 8.65 8.43 -16.05
N PRO A 31 9.76 7.73 -16.35
CA PRO A 31 9.71 6.40 -16.96
C PRO A 31 8.99 5.36 -16.12
N ALA A 32 9.18 5.37 -14.78
CA ALA A 32 8.53 4.44 -13.88
C ALA A 32 7.01 4.69 -13.81
N LEU A 33 6.58 5.95 -13.77
CA LEU A 33 5.16 6.30 -13.80
C LEU A 33 4.52 5.93 -15.15
N ALA A 34 5.25 6.10 -16.26
CA ALA A 34 4.79 5.65 -17.58
C ALA A 34 4.64 4.12 -17.63
N TYR A 35 5.55 3.36 -17.02
CA TYR A 35 5.44 1.91 -16.88
C TYR A 35 4.14 1.54 -16.15
N TYR A 36 3.83 2.16 -15.00
CA TYR A 36 2.59 1.89 -14.28
C TYR A 36 1.34 2.17 -15.10
N LYS A 37 1.31 3.29 -15.83
CA LYS A 37 0.19 3.58 -16.73
C LYS A 37 0.01 2.54 -17.82
N GLY A 38 1.12 1.97 -18.30
CA GLY A 38 1.10 0.93 -19.33
C GLY A 38 0.60 -0.43 -18.88
N ILE A 39 0.61 -0.71 -17.57
CA ILE A 39 0.22 -2.00 -16.99
C ILE A 39 -0.95 -1.89 -16.01
N GLN A 40 -1.55 -0.71 -15.87
CA GLN A 40 -2.74 -0.52 -15.03
C GLN A 40 -3.92 -1.30 -15.61
N ASN A 41 -4.59 -2.09 -14.77
CA ASN A 41 -5.80 -2.80 -15.15
C ASN A 41 -7.01 -1.85 -15.24
N ASP A 42 -8.05 -2.27 -15.98
CA ASP A 42 -9.27 -1.47 -16.14
C ASP A 42 -10.02 -1.20 -14.82
N ASP A 43 -9.81 -2.03 -13.80
CA ASP A 43 -10.34 -1.82 -12.45
C ASP A 43 -9.60 -0.76 -11.64
N GLY A 44 -8.51 -0.22 -12.17
CA GLY A 44 -7.68 0.82 -11.55
C GLY A 44 -6.45 0.31 -10.81
N GLY A 45 -6.37 -0.98 -10.52
CA GLY A 45 -5.26 -1.57 -9.77
C GLY A 45 -4.15 -2.15 -10.64
N TRP A 46 -3.23 -2.86 -10.03
CA TRP A 46 -2.06 -3.48 -10.68
C TRP A 46 -1.86 -4.92 -10.28
N PRO A 47 -1.38 -5.76 -11.23
CA PRO A 47 -0.80 -7.05 -10.94
C PRO A 47 0.64 -6.90 -10.44
N TYR A 48 1.19 -7.97 -9.88
CA TYR A 48 2.61 -8.03 -9.54
C TYR A 48 3.51 -7.78 -10.75
N GLN A 49 3.17 -8.36 -11.91
CA GLN A 49 3.95 -8.27 -13.15
C GLN A 49 3.07 -8.45 -14.38
N THR A 50 3.40 -7.77 -15.47
CA THR A 50 2.77 -7.94 -16.78
C THR A 50 3.83 -7.86 -17.89
N PRO A 51 3.93 -8.87 -18.79
CA PRO A 51 3.19 -10.14 -18.77
C PRO A 51 3.63 -11.07 -17.64
N SER A 52 2.77 -12.00 -17.24
CA SER A 52 3.07 -12.99 -16.20
C SER A 52 2.39 -14.32 -16.50
N GLU A 53 3.11 -15.43 -16.32
CA GLU A 53 2.53 -16.77 -16.37
C GLU A 53 1.62 -17.11 -15.17
N TYR A 54 1.74 -16.36 -14.09
CA TYR A 54 0.95 -16.51 -12.86
C TYR A 54 -0.33 -15.67 -12.86
N GLY A 55 -0.62 -15.00 -13.97
CA GLY A 55 -1.79 -14.13 -14.12
C GLY A 55 -1.46 -12.64 -13.94
N THR A 56 -2.40 -11.84 -14.40
CA THR A 56 -2.30 -10.36 -14.39
C THR A 56 -3.48 -9.71 -13.70
N ALA A 57 -4.14 -10.44 -12.80
CA ALA A 57 -5.21 -9.88 -11.99
C ALA A 57 -4.66 -8.85 -10.99
N THR A 58 -5.45 -7.85 -10.71
CA THR A 58 -5.16 -6.86 -9.67
C THR A 58 -4.97 -7.53 -8.31
N ASP A 59 -3.90 -7.20 -7.62
CA ASP A 59 -3.66 -7.62 -6.25
C ASP A 59 -3.46 -6.42 -5.31
N ALA A 60 -3.85 -6.61 -4.06
CA ALA A 60 -3.82 -5.55 -3.06
C ALA A 60 -2.40 -5.08 -2.74
N ASN A 61 -1.42 -5.98 -2.73
CA ASN A 61 -0.03 -5.66 -2.41
C ASN A 61 0.56 -4.74 -3.48
N SER A 62 0.47 -5.15 -4.75
CA SER A 62 1.00 -4.40 -5.89
C SER A 62 0.28 -3.06 -6.07
N THR A 63 -1.04 -3.04 -5.89
CA THR A 63 -1.83 -1.81 -5.96
C THR A 63 -1.45 -0.85 -4.83
N ALA A 64 -1.33 -1.33 -3.60
CA ALA A 64 -0.97 -0.51 -2.45
C ALA A 64 0.42 0.14 -2.58
N VAL A 65 1.46 -0.63 -2.95
CA VAL A 65 2.80 -0.06 -3.09
C VAL A 65 2.92 0.88 -4.29
N THR A 66 2.12 0.66 -5.35
CA THR A 66 2.04 1.58 -6.48
C THR A 66 1.37 2.90 -6.10
N ILE A 67 0.28 2.87 -5.32
CA ILE A 67 -0.33 4.07 -4.74
C ILE A 67 0.71 4.87 -3.96
N GLN A 68 1.49 4.22 -3.09
CA GLN A 68 2.56 4.87 -2.35
C GLN A 68 3.63 5.48 -3.27
N ALA A 69 3.99 4.81 -4.36
CA ALA A 69 4.94 5.34 -5.35
C ALA A 69 4.40 6.58 -6.06
N ILE A 70 3.11 6.60 -6.40
CA ILE A 70 2.43 7.75 -6.99
C ILE A 70 2.43 8.94 -6.02
N ILE A 71 2.13 8.71 -4.75
CA ILE A 71 2.19 9.72 -3.68
C ILE A 71 3.61 10.25 -3.52
N ALA A 72 4.62 9.37 -3.45
CA ALA A 72 6.03 9.77 -3.36
C ALA A 72 6.48 10.62 -4.55
N ALA A 73 5.95 10.37 -5.73
CA ALA A 73 6.19 11.17 -6.93
C ALA A 73 5.41 12.50 -6.94
N GLY A 74 4.67 12.83 -5.88
CA GLY A 74 3.91 14.08 -5.75
C GLY A 74 2.63 14.10 -6.57
N GLN A 75 2.08 12.95 -6.95
CA GLN A 75 0.84 12.83 -7.70
C GLN A 75 -0.30 12.31 -6.83
N ASP A 76 -1.54 12.57 -7.26
CA ASP A 76 -2.75 12.11 -6.59
C ASP A 76 -3.24 10.78 -7.19
N PRO A 77 -3.19 9.65 -6.45
CA PRO A 77 -3.64 8.36 -6.95
C PRO A 77 -5.17 8.28 -7.16
N ALA A 78 -5.96 9.22 -6.61
CA ALA A 78 -7.38 9.35 -6.89
C ALA A 78 -7.67 10.36 -8.01
N GLY A 79 -6.64 11.03 -8.54
CA GLY A 79 -6.77 12.07 -9.55
C GLY A 79 -7.05 11.54 -10.95
N ALA A 80 -7.42 12.47 -11.84
CA ALA A 80 -7.77 12.15 -13.22
C ALA A 80 -6.63 11.45 -14.00
N ASP A 81 -5.38 11.75 -13.66
CA ASP A 81 -4.21 11.16 -14.31
C ASP A 81 -4.11 9.64 -14.10
N TRP A 82 -4.68 9.13 -13.02
CA TRP A 82 -4.67 7.72 -12.64
C TRP A 82 -6.04 7.06 -12.76
N THR A 83 -7.06 7.80 -13.19
CA THR A 83 -8.38 7.26 -13.48
C THR A 83 -8.35 6.54 -14.81
N THR A 84 -8.77 5.28 -14.85
CA THR A 84 -8.84 4.48 -16.08
C THR A 84 -9.94 4.97 -17.02
N GLY A 85 -9.93 4.50 -18.27
CA GLY A 85 -11.00 4.77 -19.22
C GLY A 85 -12.37 4.24 -18.78
N ALA A 86 -12.39 3.27 -17.85
CA ALA A 86 -13.60 2.76 -17.19
C ALA A 86 -14.08 3.61 -16.01
N GLY A 87 -13.30 4.64 -15.62
CA GLY A 87 -13.63 5.53 -14.50
C GLY A 87 -13.17 5.05 -13.13
N ASN A 88 -12.34 4.02 -13.08
CA ASN A 88 -11.84 3.44 -11.84
C ASN A 88 -10.51 4.08 -11.42
N THR A 89 -10.32 4.30 -10.12
CA THR A 89 -9.09 4.83 -9.55
C THR A 89 -8.32 3.73 -8.80
N PRO A 90 -6.99 3.88 -8.62
CA PRO A 90 -6.19 2.99 -7.78
C PRO A 90 -6.74 2.81 -6.36
N VAL A 91 -7.18 3.91 -5.77
CA VAL A 91 -7.75 3.88 -4.41
C VAL A 91 -9.02 3.04 -4.37
N ALA A 92 -9.94 3.25 -5.32
CA ALA A 92 -11.16 2.46 -5.41
C ALA A 92 -10.88 0.97 -5.68
N ALA A 93 -9.87 0.66 -6.50
CA ALA A 93 -9.45 -0.73 -6.75
C ALA A 93 -8.93 -1.41 -5.48
N LEU A 94 -8.15 -0.69 -4.67
CA LEU A 94 -7.65 -1.21 -3.39
C LEU A 94 -8.79 -1.38 -2.38
N GLU A 95 -9.67 -0.38 -2.23
CA GLU A 95 -10.84 -0.44 -1.33
C GLU A 95 -11.79 -1.59 -1.69
N ALA A 96 -11.93 -1.93 -2.97
CA ALA A 96 -12.76 -3.05 -3.42
C ALA A 96 -12.25 -4.43 -2.95
N LEU A 97 -11.01 -4.51 -2.47
CA LEU A 97 -10.42 -5.73 -1.89
C LEU A 97 -10.52 -5.77 -0.36
N GLN A 98 -11.17 -4.76 0.27
CA GLN A 98 -11.37 -4.78 1.71
C GLN A 98 -12.57 -5.65 2.08
N ASN A 99 -12.37 -6.57 3.01
CA ASN A 99 -13.38 -7.45 3.57
C ASN A 99 -14.19 -6.77 4.69
N GLU A 100 -15.34 -7.33 5.03
CA GLU A 100 -16.17 -6.87 6.15
C GLU A 100 -15.44 -6.91 7.51
N SER A 101 -14.42 -7.75 7.64
CA SER A 101 -13.52 -7.81 8.80
C SER A 101 -12.66 -6.54 8.97
N GLY A 102 -12.55 -5.72 7.92
CA GLY A 102 -11.63 -4.60 7.81
C GLY A 102 -10.24 -4.99 7.28
N ALA A 103 -9.93 -6.27 7.18
CA ALA A 103 -8.71 -6.75 6.52
C ALA A 103 -8.87 -6.72 4.99
N PHE A 104 -7.75 -6.86 4.28
CA PHE A 104 -7.75 -6.90 2.82
C PHE A 104 -7.52 -8.32 2.32
N ALA A 105 -8.27 -8.70 1.30
CA ALA A 105 -7.99 -9.87 0.47
C ALA A 105 -6.74 -9.62 -0.38
N TRP A 106 -6.02 -10.68 -0.75
CA TRP A 106 -4.93 -10.53 -1.70
C TRP A 106 -5.43 -10.17 -3.11
N GLN A 107 -6.41 -10.92 -3.60
CA GLN A 107 -7.05 -10.73 -4.90
C GLN A 107 -8.54 -11.05 -4.78
N ALA A 108 -9.37 -10.55 -5.68
CA ALA A 108 -10.80 -10.83 -5.70
C ALA A 108 -11.14 -12.34 -5.79
N ALA A 109 -10.28 -13.13 -6.46
CA ALA A 109 -10.42 -14.59 -6.55
C ALA A 109 -9.94 -15.33 -5.29
N MET A 110 -9.27 -14.65 -4.36
CA MET A 110 -8.75 -15.16 -3.10
C MET A 110 -9.22 -14.27 -1.94
N PRO A 111 -10.51 -14.35 -1.57
CA PRO A 111 -11.17 -13.36 -0.72
C PRO A 111 -10.86 -13.49 0.77
N ASP A 112 -10.03 -14.44 1.19
CA ASP A 112 -9.66 -14.59 2.58
C ASP A 112 -8.83 -13.41 3.09
N ASP A 113 -8.96 -13.09 4.38
CA ASP A 113 -8.17 -12.06 5.04
C ASP A 113 -6.67 -12.33 4.87
N ASN A 114 -5.94 -11.38 4.33
CA ASN A 114 -4.50 -11.48 4.08
C ASN A 114 -3.74 -10.43 4.89
N LEU A 115 -2.91 -10.89 5.82
CA LEU A 115 -2.17 -10.01 6.71
C LEU A 115 -1.22 -9.07 5.95
N LEU A 116 -0.49 -9.58 4.94
CA LEU A 116 0.45 -8.77 4.17
C LEU A 116 -0.28 -7.71 3.33
N ALA A 117 -1.38 -8.09 2.66
CA ALA A 117 -2.22 -7.16 1.94
C ALA A 117 -2.75 -6.06 2.86
N THR A 118 -3.23 -6.42 4.05
CA THR A 118 -3.74 -5.47 5.04
C THR A 118 -2.67 -4.49 5.50
N ILE A 119 -1.48 -4.98 5.87
CA ILE A 119 -0.37 -4.11 6.31
C ILE A 119 0.06 -3.14 5.22
N GLN A 120 0.11 -3.58 3.96
CA GLN A 120 0.53 -2.72 2.85
C GLN A 120 -0.56 -1.75 2.39
N ALA A 121 -1.83 -2.10 2.52
CA ALA A 121 -2.95 -1.21 2.19
C ALA A 121 -3.04 0.01 3.12
N LEU A 122 -2.72 -0.15 4.41
CA LEU A 122 -2.89 0.91 5.41
C LEU A 122 -2.14 2.20 5.06
N PRO A 123 -0.82 2.21 4.80
CA PRO A 123 -0.12 3.45 4.44
C PRO A 123 -0.62 4.03 3.12
N ALA A 124 -0.94 3.20 2.13
CA ALA A 124 -1.46 3.66 0.85
C ALA A 124 -2.76 4.45 1.02
N LEU A 125 -3.71 3.92 1.80
CA LEU A 125 -5.00 4.57 2.09
C LEU A 125 -4.86 5.76 3.06
N ALA A 126 -3.82 5.76 3.89
CA ALA A 126 -3.49 6.91 4.74
C ALA A 126 -2.84 8.07 3.95
N GLY A 127 -2.57 7.89 2.66
CA GLY A 127 -1.90 8.89 1.83
C GLY A 127 -0.40 9.03 2.13
N GLU A 128 0.21 7.98 2.68
CA GLU A 128 1.60 7.97 3.11
C GLU A 128 2.48 7.12 2.17
N ALA A 129 3.73 7.53 2.01
CA ALA A 129 4.75 6.82 1.25
C ALA A 129 6.06 6.73 2.05
N PHE A 130 6.91 5.77 1.74
CA PHE A 130 8.24 5.69 2.34
C PHE A 130 9.18 6.81 1.83
N PRO A 131 10.10 7.30 2.68
CA PRO A 131 10.19 7.02 4.12
C PRO A 131 9.07 7.72 4.89
N PHE A 132 8.43 7.02 5.81
CA PHE A 132 7.45 7.69 6.67
C PHE A 132 8.14 8.77 7.48
N ALA A 133 7.49 9.93 7.60
CA ALA A 133 7.97 10.97 8.49
C ALA A 133 8.04 10.42 9.92
N THR A 134 9.24 10.42 10.49
CA THR A 134 9.38 10.11 11.92
C THR A 134 8.74 11.25 12.69
N MET A 135 7.57 11.01 13.26
CA MET A 135 7.08 11.91 14.28
C MET A 135 8.06 11.86 15.46
N ALA A 136 8.55 13.02 15.90
CA ALA A 136 9.19 13.07 17.20
C ALA A 136 8.18 12.48 18.20
N VAL A 137 8.51 11.33 18.77
CA VAL A 137 7.69 10.77 19.84
C VAL A 137 7.78 11.79 20.97
N GLY A 138 6.76 12.66 21.08
CA GLY A 138 6.61 13.50 22.25
C GLY A 138 6.63 12.57 23.46
N GLU A 139 7.24 13.05 24.56
CA GLU A 139 7.23 12.32 25.82
C GLU A 139 5.86 11.67 26.01
N PRO A 140 5.77 10.35 26.26
CA PRO A 140 4.48 9.67 26.33
C PRO A 140 3.58 10.44 27.27
N ALA A 141 2.42 10.86 26.80
CA ALA A 141 1.44 11.54 27.65
C ALA A 141 1.30 10.70 28.92
N ALA A 142 1.47 11.33 30.10
CA ALA A 142 1.30 10.66 31.36
C ALA A 142 0.01 9.83 31.28
N PRO A 143 0.02 8.55 31.66
CA PRO A 143 -1.13 7.68 31.52
C PRO A 143 -2.35 8.40 32.10
N ALA A 144 -3.38 8.59 31.26
CA ALA A 144 -4.61 9.21 31.71
C ALA A 144 -5.06 8.45 32.95
N THR A 145 -5.13 9.13 34.09
CA THR A 145 -5.70 8.54 35.31
C THR A 145 -7.16 8.27 35.01
N VAL A 146 -7.44 7.03 34.64
CA VAL A 146 -8.82 6.56 34.52
C VAL A 146 -9.43 6.67 35.92
N PRO A 147 -10.51 7.42 36.13
CA PRO A 147 -11.17 7.44 37.42
C PRO A 147 -11.57 6.01 37.75
N GLN A 148 -11.05 5.47 38.83
CA GLN A 148 -11.46 4.18 39.35
C GLN A 148 -12.89 4.29 39.87
N THR A 149 -13.88 4.26 38.99
CA THR A 149 -15.24 3.92 39.40
C THR A 149 -15.27 2.40 39.56
N GLY A 150 -15.35 1.96 40.80
CA GLY A 150 -15.29 0.58 41.20
C GLY A 150 -16.23 -0.32 40.40
N GLY A 151 -15.66 -1.27 39.68
CA GLY A 151 -16.34 -2.30 38.94
C GLY A 151 -15.29 -3.22 38.35
N ALA A 152 -14.99 -4.31 39.03
CA ALA A 152 -14.02 -5.30 38.62
C ALA A 152 -14.45 -5.96 37.30
N LEU A 153 -13.70 -5.70 36.24
CA LEU A 153 -13.53 -6.63 35.12
C LEU A 153 -12.07 -6.54 34.61
N VAL A 154 -11.15 -7.00 35.41
CA VAL A 154 -9.80 -7.30 34.93
C VAL A 154 -9.85 -8.74 34.42
N ASN A 155 -9.82 -8.92 33.11
CA ASN A 155 -9.58 -10.25 32.54
C ASN A 155 -8.07 -10.54 32.65
N PRO A 156 -7.63 -11.47 33.53
CA PRO A 156 -6.20 -11.73 33.74
C PRO A 156 -5.53 -12.49 32.58
N ALA A 157 -6.25 -12.77 31.49
CA ALA A 157 -5.72 -13.53 30.35
C ALA A 157 -4.96 -12.68 29.32
N LEU A 158 -4.87 -11.35 29.49
CA LEU A 158 -4.22 -10.43 28.53
C LEU A 158 -2.90 -9.84 29.03
N ALA A 159 -2.26 -10.42 30.02
CA ALA A 159 -0.89 -10.08 30.39
C ALA A 159 0.07 -10.78 29.42
N LEU A 160 0.42 -10.11 28.32
CA LEU A 160 1.55 -10.52 27.48
C LEU A 160 2.82 -10.39 28.32
N ARG A 161 3.42 -11.52 28.70
CA ARG A 161 4.76 -11.58 29.29
C ARG A 161 5.75 -11.58 28.14
N TYR A 162 6.53 -10.51 28.03
CA TYR A 162 7.81 -10.55 27.34
C TYR A 162 8.86 -10.91 28.38
N GLU A 163 9.48 -12.08 28.22
CA GLU A 163 10.79 -12.41 28.79
C GLU A 163 11.83 -12.25 27.73
#